data_c1243106cfd39517f00ab364f3a79b26
#
_entry.id   c1243106cfd39517f00ab364f3a79b26
#
_cell.length_a   1.000
_cell.length_b   1.000
_cell.length_c   1.000
_cell.angle_alpha   90.00
_cell.angle_beta   90.00
_cell.angle_gamma   90.00
#
_symmetry.space_group_name_H-M   'P 1'
#
loop_
_entity.id
_entity.type
_entity.pdbx_description
1 polymer ?
#
loop_
_entity_poly.entity_id
_entity_poly.type
_entity_poly.pdbx_seq_one_letter_code
_entity_poly.pdbx_strand_id
1 'polypeptide(L)'
;MGVEEYLAFEEAAEARHEYQFGWVYAMAGASEEHNIISLNIAAELRAQLRGTPCRAFMADLKCKTPAVNSVNFYYPDVMVACDPSDNQRYWRERPAVVFEVLSRSTQRLDEHKFLTYQQNPALQLYVLVSQEKPFVRIMRRAGEEWLYEELKETAAVLNLEAIGCQLSLAQIYEGIAFTAAK
;
A
#
# COMPACT_ATOMS: atom_id res chain seq x y z
N MET A 1 9.17 21.42 7.29
CA MET A 1 8.08 21.89 6.41
C MET A 1 6.75 21.62 7.08
N GLY A 2 5.83 22.58 7.08
CA GLY A 2 4.46 22.37 7.58
C GLY A 2 3.60 21.60 6.56
N VAL A 3 2.46 21.09 7.01
CA VAL A 3 1.54 20.29 6.16
C VAL A 3 1.02 21.11 4.98
N GLU A 4 0.57 22.34 5.20
CA GLU A 4 0.05 23.20 4.13
C GLU A 4 1.14 23.56 3.12
N GLU A 5 2.35 23.83 3.62
CA GLU A 5 3.51 24.11 2.79
C GLU A 5 3.89 22.88 1.92
N TYR A 6 3.86 21.67 2.50
CA TYR A 6 4.05 20.43 1.75
C TYR A 6 3.00 20.24 0.66
N LEU A 7 1.71 20.42 0.98
CA LEU A 7 0.65 20.22 -0.01
C LEU A 7 0.77 21.21 -1.19
N ALA A 8 1.11 22.48 -0.91
CA ALA A 8 1.36 23.47 -1.96
C ALA A 8 2.62 23.14 -2.79
N PHE A 9 3.68 22.68 -2.13
CA PHE A 9 4.91 22.22 -2.80
C PHE A 9 4.62 21.02 -3.71
N GLU A 10 3.93 20.00 -3.20
CA GLU A 10 3.64 18.76 -3.90
C GLU A 10 2.70 18.96 -5.11
N GLU A 11 1.78 19.92 -5.02
CA GLU A 11 0.89 20.27 -6.16
C GLU A 11 1.68 20.86 -7.35
N ALA A 12 2.76 21.56 -7.07
CA ALA A 12 3.62 22.20 -8.08
C ALA A 12 4.80 21.32 -8.52
N ALA A 13 5.07 20.23 -7.81
CA ALA A 13 6.24 19.39 -8.05
C ALA A 13 6.08 18.50 -9.29
N GLU A 14 7.16 18.33 -10.07
CA GLU A 14 7.21 17.40 -11.20
C GLU A 14 7.39 15.94 -10.77
N ALA A 15 8.02 15.74 -9.60
CA ALA A 15 8.20 14.43 -8.99
C ALA A 15 7.38 14.32 -7.71
N ARG A 16 7.02 13.09 -7.30
CA ARG A 16 6.27 12.83 -6.08
C ARG A 16 7.18 12.79 -4.87
N HIS A 17 6.63 13.25 -3.76
CA HIS A 17 7.32 13.26 -2.48
C HIS A 17 6.40 12.76 -1.38
N GLU A 18 6.90 11.88 -0.55
CA GLU A 18 6.26 11.50 0.71
C GLU A 18 6.59 12.54 1.80
N TYR A 19 5.65 12.73 2.72
CA TYR A 19 5.83 13.63 3.85
C TYR A 19 5.74 12.85 5.15
N GLN A 20 6.80 12.89 5.95
CA GLN A 20 6.89 12.19 7.23
C GLN A 20 7.48 13.10 8.31
N PHE A 21 6.73 13.34 9.38
CA PHE A 21 7.19 14.10 10.55
C PHE A 21 7.85 15.46 10.22
N GLY A 22 7.33 16.17 9.21
CA GLY A 22 7.88 17.46 8.77
C GLY A 22 8.97 17.37 7.70
N TRP A 23 9.40 16.18 7.32
CA TRP A 23 10.40 15.95 6.27
C TRP A 23 9.75 15.50 4.97
N VAL A 24 10.36 15.87 3.87
CA VAL A 24 9.91 15.55 2.51
C VAL A 24 10.94 14.63 1.86
N TYR A 25 10.47 13.51 1.29
CA TYR A 25 11.29 12.49 0.69
C TYR A 25 10.88 12.28 -0.76
N ALA A 26 11.80 12.51 -1.70
CA ALA A 26 11.54 12.24 -3.10
C ALA A 26 11.34 10.73 -3.34
N MET A 27 10.34 10.38 -4.13
CA MET A 27 10.13 9.00 -4.54
C MET A 27 11.05 8.63 -5.69
N ALA A 28 11.64 7.44 -5.63
CA ALA A 28 12.41 6.86 -6.73
C ALA A 28 11.48 6.21 -7.77
N GLY A 29 11.99 6.00 -8.98
CA GLY A 29 11.30 5.18 -9.98
C GLY A 29 11.22 3.71 -9.55
N ALA A 30 10.25 2.99 -10.12
CA ALA A 30 10.01 1.57 -9.87
C ALA A 30 10.63 0.69 -10.98
N SER A 31 10.96 -0.57 -10.64
CA SER A 31 11.33 -1.58 -11.64
C SER A 31 10.12 -2.09 -12.42
N GLU A 32 10.36 -2.81 -13.50
CA GLU A 32 9.30 -3.48 -14.28
C GLU A 32 8.50 -4.45 -13.40
N GLU A 33 9.18 -5.29 -12.61
CA GLU A 33 8.55 -6.27 -11.72
C GLU A 33 7.67 -5.58 -10.68
N HIS A 34 8.17 -4.52 -10.06
CA HIS A 34 7.40 -3.72 -9.11
C HIS A 34 6.10 -3.18 -9.75
N ASN A 35 6.22 -2.63 -10.96
CA ASN A 35 5.07 -2.08 -11.68
C ASN A 35 4.05 -3.15 -12.06
N ILE A 36 4.50 -4.31 -12.58
CA ILE A 36 3.62 -5.43 -12.96
C ILE A 36 2.89 -5.97 -11.72
N ILE A 37 3.59 -6.19 -10.60
CA ILE A 37 2.98 -6.68 -9.35
C ILE A 37 1.92 -5.71 -8.85
N SER A 38 2.23 -4.43 -8.80
CA SER A 38 1.27 -3.39 -8.37
C SER A 38 0.04 -3.34 -9.27
N LEU A 39 0.25 -3.46 -10.59
CA LEU A 39 -0.83 -3.48 -11.58
C LEU A 39 -1.71 -4.73 -11.43
N ASN A 40 -1.13 -5.92 -11.27
CA ASN A 40 -1.86 -7.16 -11.06
C ASN A 40 -2.77 -7.07 -9.83
N ILE A 41 -2.22 -6.63 -8.68
CA ILE A 41 -2.98 -6.43 -7.45
C ILE A 41 -4.13 -5.45 -7.69
N ALA A 42 -3.85 -4.29 -8.27
CA ALA A 42 -4.87 -3.26 -8.49
C ALA A 42 -5.98 -3.73 -9.47
N ALA A 43 -5.62 -4.45 -10.54
CA ALA A 43 -6.57 -4.95 -11.53
C ALA A 43 -7.52 -6.00 -10.93
N GLU A 44 -6.97 -6.97 -10.20
CA GLU A 44 -7.73 -8.02 -9.54
C GLU A 44 -8.69 -7.45 -8.48
N LEU A 45 -8.20 -6.54 -7.63
CA LEU A 45 -9.02 -5.88 -6.63
C LEU A 45 -10.12 -5.03 -7.28
N ARG A 46 -9.80 -4.25 -8.32
CA ARG A 46 -10.79 -3.47 -9.05
C ARG A 46 -11.89 -4.34 -9.66
N ALA A 47 -11.54 -5.53 -10.16
CA ALA A 47 -12.52 -6.46 -10.73
C ALA A 47 -13.48 -6.98 -9.65
N GLN A 48 -12.95 -7.42 -8.49
CA GLN A 48 -13.73 -7.98 -7.40
C GLN A 48 -14.57 -6.92 -6.66
N LEU A 49 -14.11 -5.70 -6.56
CA LEU A 49 -14.79 -4.61 -5.84
C LEU A 49 -15.94 -3.95 -6.64
N ARG A 50 -16.24 -4.40 -7.86
CA ARG A 50 -17.36 -3.86 -8.65
C ARG A 50 -18.70 -4.02 -7.91
N GLY A 51 -19.47 -2.94 -7.84
CA GLY A 51 -20.77 -2.94 -7.17
C GLY A 51 -20.71 -2.81 -5.66
N THR A 52 -19.51 -2.70 -5.08
CA THR A 52 -19.31 -2.42 -3.65
C THR A 52 -18.98 -0.95 -3.41
N PRO A 53 -19.06 -0.43 -2.17
CA PRO A 53 -18.60 0.91 -1.84
C PRO A 53 -17.07 1.06 -1.88
N CYS A 54 -16.33 -0.05 -1.87
CA CYS A 54 -14.88 -0.05 -1.84
C CYS A 54 -14.27 0.31 -3.22
N ARG A 55 -13.16 1.03 -3.19
CA ARG A 55 -12.40 1.40 -4.40
C ARG A 55 -10.93 1.11 -4.20
N ALA A 56 -10.31 0.49 -5.21
CA ALA A 56 -8.88 0.34 -5.29
C ALA A 56 -8.24 1.56 -5.97
N PHE A 57 -7.14 2.02 -5.41
CA PHE A 57 -6.30 3.11 -5.94
C PHE A 57 -4.86 2.60 -6.01
N MET A 58 -4.08 3.13 -6.93
CA MET A 58 -2.66 2.82 -7.04
C MET A 58 -1.80 4.06 -7.27
N ALA A 59 -0.59 4.00 -6.83
CA ALA A 59 0.54 4.90 -7.08
C ALA A 59 0.29 6.40 -6.78
N ASP A 60 -0.67 7.06 -7.42
CA ASP A 60 -0.74 8.53 -7.51
C ASP A 60 -1.69 9.17 -6.49
N LEU A 61 -2.40 8.38 -5.71
CA LEU A 61 -3.29 8.90 -4.68
C LEU A 61 -2.65 8.76 -3.30
N LYS A 62 -2.45 9.90 -2.63
CA LYS A 62 -1.85 9.92 -1.29
C LYS A 62 -2.74 9.20 -0.26
N CYS A 63 -2.10 8.57 0.69
CA CYS A 63 -2.69 8.13 1.94
C CYS A 63 -2.24 9.07 3.06
N LYS A 64 -3.18 9.78 3.68
CA LYS A 64 -2.92 10.59 4.87
C LYS A 64 -3.07 9.72 6.10
N THR A 65 -2.03 9.63 6.90
CA THR A 65 -2.02 8.84 8.13
C THR A 65 -1.80 9.73 9.34
N PRO A 66 -2.41 9.43 10.50
CA PRO A 66 -2.13 10.16 11.73
C PRO A 66 -0.68 9.95 12.17
N ALA A 67 -0.12 10.98 12.81
CA ALA A 67 1.15 10.95 13.49
C ALA A 67 1.03 11.72 14.81
N VAL A 68 2.01 11.59 15.70
CA VAL A 68 2.01 12.33 16.96
C VAL A 68 2.07 13.84 16.68
N ASN A 69 1.00 14.54 17.04
CA ASN A 69 0.81 15.99 16.83
C ASN A 69 0.94 16.45 15.36
N SER A 70 0.78 15.55 14.39
CA SER A 70 0.92 15.84 12.96
C SER A 70 0.19 14.79 12.11
N VAL A 71 0.46 14.82 10.83
CA VAL A 71 0.04 13.79 9.86
C VAL A 71 1.21 13.45 8.95
N ASN A 72 1.18 12.27 8.35
CA ASN A 72 2.07 11.88 7.28
C ASN A 72 1.27 11.68 5.98
N PHE A 73 1.93 11.84 4.85
CA PHE A 73 1.40 11.52 3.53
C PHE A 73 2.34 10.55 2.84
N TYR A 74 1.79 9.40 2.48
CA TYR A 74 2.46 8.36 1.71
C TYR A 74 1.78 8.17 0.36
N TYR A 75 2.49 7.54 -0.58
CA TYR A 75 1.94 7.06 -1.83
C TYR A 75 2.03 5.53 -1.87
N PRO A 76 1.06 4.82 -1.27
CA PRO A 76 1.08 3.37 -1.29
C PRO A 76 0.98 2.84 -2.72
N ASP A 77 1.66 1.73 -3.00
CA ASP A 77 1.62 1.12 -4.33
C ASP A 77 0.19 0.73 -4.72
N VAL A 78 -0.56 0.13 -3.78
CA VAL A 78 -2.01 -0.07 -3.93
C VAL A 78 -2.69 0.15 -2.57
N MET A 79 -3.83 0.83 -2.57
CA MET A 79 -4.70 0.90 -1.39
C MET A 79 -6.17 0.70 -1.75
N VAL A 80 -6.94 0.22 -0.78
CA VAL A 80 -8.39 0.12 -0.87
C VAL A 80 -9.02 0.95 0.24
N ALA A 81 -9.96 1.82 -0.12
CA ALA A 81 -10.79 2.57 0.81
C ALA A 81 -12.27 2.28 0.53
N CYS A 82 -13.06 2.11 1.60
CA CYS A 82 -14.46 1.68 1.52
C CYS A 82 -15.45 2.71 2.08
N ASP A 83 -14.97 3.76 2.73
CA ASP A 83 -15.82 4.80 3.30
C ASP A 83 -16.16 5.87 2.23
N PRO A 84 -17.45 6.00 1.81
CA PRO A 84 -17.83 7.01 0.82
C PRO A 84 -17.64 8.45 1.30
N SER A 85 -17.57 8.68 2.62
CA SER A 85 -17.33 10.01 3.19
C SER A 85 -15.86 10.44 3.10
N ASP A 86 -14.94 9.48 2.90
CA ASP A 86 -13.51 9.73 2.65
C ASP A 86 -13.30 10.03 1.15
N ASN A 87 -13.65 11.25 0.75
CA ASN A 87 -13.79 11.65 -0.65
C ASN A 87 -12.86 12.78 -1.08
N GLN A 88 -11.79 13.04 -0.35
CA GLN A 88 -10.79 14.04 -0.72
C GLN A 88 -10.21 13.77 -2.12
N ARG A 89 -10.02 14.82 -2.92
CA ARG A 89 -9.62 14.67 -4.32
C ARG A 89 -8.23 14.04 -4.48
N TYR A 90 -7.29 14.35 -3.58
CA TYR A 90 -5.87 14.02 -3.73
C TYR A 90 -5.32 13.06 -2.68
N TRP A 91 -6.16 12.60 -1.74
CA TRP A 91 -5.76 11.61 -0.73
C TRP A 91 -6.95 10.85 -0.16
N ARG A 92 -6.64 9.76 0.59
CA ARG A 92 -7.57 9.06 1.47
C ARG A 92 -7.01 9.06 2.89
N GLU A 93 -7.92 9.15 3.85
CA GLU A 93 -7.60 9.15 5.28
C GLU A 93 -7.99 7.84 5.97
N ARG A 94 -8.84 7.03 5.32
CA ARG A 94 -9.43 5.80 5.87
C ARG A 94 -9.21 4.58 4.97
N PRO A 95 -7.95 4.21 4.68
CA PRO A 95 -7.67 3.01 3.92
C PRO A 95 -8.07 1.79 4.75
N ALA A 96 -8.76 0.82 4.13
CA ALA A 96 -9.03 -0.48 4.75
C ALA A 96 -7.84 -1.44 4.54
N VAL A 97 -7.20 -1.38 3.38
CA VAL A 97 -6.06 -2.22 3.01
C VAL A 97 -5.00 -1.37 2.30
N VAL A 98 -3.75 -1.60 2.64
CA VAL A 98 -2.58 -1.00 1.98
C VAL A 98 -1.63 -2.11 1.55
N PHE A 99 -1.11 -2.00 0.34
CA PHE A 99 -0.05 -2.85 -0.23
C PHE A 99 1.16 -2.00 -0.56
N GLU A 100 2.34 -2.49 -0.17
CA GLU A 100 3.64 -1.97 -0.59
C GLU A 100 4.43 -3.10 -1.26
N VAL A 101 4.93 -2.85 -2.46
CA VAL A 101 5.77 -3.79 -3.20
C VAL A 101 7.23 -3.51 -2.87
N LEU A 102 7.85 -4.44 -2.17
CA LEU A 102 9.19 -4.27 -1.64
C LEU A 102 10.27 -4.37 -2.72
N SER A 103 11.08 -3.34 -2.83
CA SER A 103 12.37 -3.38 -3.52
C SER A 103 13.51 -3.55 -2.51
N ARG A 104 14.70 -3.91 -2.98
CA ARG A 104 15.90 -4.00 -2.11
C ARG A 104 16.22 -2.69 -1.41
N SER A 105 15.93 -1.57 -2.06
CA SER A 105 16.23 -0.23 -1.54
C SER A 105 15.16 0.29 -0.59
N THR A 106 13.89 -0.12 -0.72
CA THR A 106 12.76 0.43 0.05
C THR A 106 12.31 -0.48 1.19
N GLN A 107 12.67 -1.75 1.21
CA GLN A 107 12.16 -2.74 2.16
C GLN A 107 12.16 -2.25 3.61
N ARG A 108 13.26 -1.67 4.09
CA ARG A 108 13.34 -1.17 5.47
C ARG A 108 12.41 0.02 5.72
N LEU A 109 12.25 0.88 4.71
CA LEU A 109 11.36 2.04 4.82
C LEU A 109 9.91 1.59 4.88
N ASP A 110 9.52 0.64 4.02
CA ASP A 110 8.15 0.15 3.94
C ASP A 110 7.76 -0.66 5.19
N GLU A 111 8.71 -1.42 5.77
CA GLU A 111 8.54 -2.05 7.07
C GLU A 111 8.36 -1.00 8.19
N HIS A 112 9.07 0.12 8.15
CA HIS A 112 8.91 1.21 9.12
C HIS A 112 7.61 2.01 8.91
N LYS A 113 7.14 2.17 7.70
CA LYS A 113 5.84 2.84 7.41
C LYS A 113 4.70 2.15 8.15
N PHE A 114 4.77 0.83 8.34
CA PHE A 114 3.77 0.10 9.12
C PHE A 114 3.57 0.68 10.53
N LEU A 115 4.63 1.13 11.21
CA LEU A 115 4.53 1.75 12.54
C LEU A 115 3.65 3.00 12.54
N THR A 116 3.57 3.70 11.42
CA THR A 116 2.69 4.84 11.24
C THR A 116 1.31 4.41 10.77
N TYR A 117 1.25 3.53 9.78
CA TYR A 117 0.00 3.02 9.24
C TYR A 117 -0.87 2.33 10.29
N GLN A 118 -0.29 1.57 11.21
CA GLN A 118 -1.02 0.89 12.29
C GLN A 118 -1.77 1.85 13.22
N GLN A 119 -1.37 3.14 13.29
CA GLN A 119 -2.07 4.16 14.06
C GLN A 119 -3.40 4.59 13.40
N ASN A 120 -3.60 4.27 12.12
CA ASN A 120 -4.84 4.57 11.44
C ASN A 120 -5.92 3.56 11.84
N PRO A 121 -7.01 4.00 12.51
CA PRO A 121 -8.04 3.08 13.02
C PRO A 121 -8.84 2.40 11.90
N ALA A 122 -8.86 2.95 10.69
CA ALA A 122 -9.56 2.36 9.55
C ALA A 122 -8.79 1.19 8.92
N LEU A 123 -7.45 1.17 9.06
CA LEU A 123 -6.62 0.15 8.45
C LEU A 123 -6.85 -1.22 9.09
N GLN A 124 -7.17 -2.21 8.26
CA GLN A 124 -7.38 -3.60 8.67
C GLN A 124 -6.25 -4.52 8.23
N LEU A 125 -5.65 -4.25 7.09
CA LEU A 125 -4.52 -5.02 6.56
C LEU A 125 -3.44 -4.10 6.00
N TYR A 126 -2.19 -4.44 6.33
CA TYR A 126 -1.01 -3.89 5.68
C TYR A 126 -0.22 -5.05 5.08
N VAL A 127 0.03 -5.02 3.78
CA VAL A 127 0.55 -6.14 3.02
C VAL A 127 1.84 -5.74 2.33
N LEU A 128 2.90 -6.47 2.62
CA LEU A 128 4.22 -6.31 1.99
C LEU A 128 4.42 -7.43 0.97
N VAL A 129 4.65 -7.07 -0.28
CA VAL A 129 4.81 -7.99 -1.40
C VAL A 129 6.22 -7.91 -1.94
N SER A 130 6.97 -9.01 -1.93
CA SER A 130 8.34 -9.03 -2.46
C SER A 130 8.34 -9.05 -3.99
N GLN A 131 9.16 -8.21 -4.62
CA GLN A 131 9.41 -8.31 -6.06
C GLN A 131 10.50 -9.33 -6.43
N GLU A 132 11.25 -9.85 -5.44
CA GLU A 132 12.42 -10.72 -5.65
C GLU A 132 12.06 -12.21 -5.65
N LYS A 133 10.96 -12.58 -5.03
CA LYS A 133 10.49 -13.96 -4.87
C LYS A 133 9.01 -14.02 -4.53
N PRO A 134 8.33 -15.15 -4.75
CA PRO A 134 6.94 -15.33 -4.28
C PRO A 134 6.88 -15.31 -2.75
N PHE A 135 6.68 -14.12 -2.21
CA PHE A 135 6.66 -13.91 -0.76
C PHE A 135 5.77 -12.70 -0.43
N VAL A 136 4.78 -12.93 0.42
CA VAL A 136 3.88 -11.88 0.91
C VAL A 136 3.85 -11.95 2.43
N ARG A 137 4.08 -10.81 3.09
CA ARG A 137 3.90 -10.65 4.53
C ARG A 137 2.67 -9.80 4.80
N ILE A 138 1.83 -10.26 5.70
CA ILE A 138 0.54 -9.66 6.02
C ILE A 138 0.57 -9.26 7.49
N MET A 139 0.24 -8.01 7.77
CA MET A 139 -0.10 -7.54 9.10
C MET A 139 -1.62 -7.31 9.12
N ARG A 140 -2.32 -8.11 9.90
CA ARG A 140 -3.78 -8.13 10.03
C ARG A 140 -4.20 -7.60 11.38
N ARG A 141 -5.11 -6.63 11.42
CA ARG A 141 -5.64 -6.10 12.67
C ARG A 141 -6.56 -7.12 13.34
N ALA A 142 -6.34 -7.36 14.62
CA ALA A 142 -7.16 -8.18 15.50
C ALA A 142 -7.47 -7.40 16.77
N GLY A 143 -8.49 -6.55 16.72
CA GLY A 143 -8.77 -5.58 17.78
C GLY A 143 -7.67 -4.52 17.89
N GLU A 144 -6.99 -4.45 19.02
CA GLU A 144 -5.85 -3.54 19.24
C GLU A 144 -4.50 -4.14 18.83
N GLU A 145 -4.47 -5.44 18.57
CA GLU A 145 -3.26 -6.17 18.18
C GLU A 145 -3.14 -6.33 16.66
N TRP A 146 -1.94 -6.74 16.21
CA TRP A 146 -1.66 -7.07 14.84
C TRP A 146 -1.08 -8.48 14.75
N LEU A 147 -1.73 -9.32 13.94
CA LEU A 147 -1.30 -10.67 13.63
C LEU A 147 -0.41 -10.65 12.39
N TYR A 148 0.66 -11.45 12.41
CA TYR A 148 1.61 -11.56 11.32
C TYR A 148 1.46 -12.91 10.63
N GLU A 149 1.37 -12.89 9.31
CA GLU A 149 1.26 -14.07 8.46
C GLU A 149 2.23 -13.94 7.29
N GLU A 150 2.76 -15.05 6.80
CA GLU A 150 3.61 -15.10 5.61
C GLU A 150 3.10 -16.16 4.63
N LEU A 151 2.96 -15.78 3.36
CA LEU A 151 2.65 -16.68 2.25
C LEU A 151 3.88 -16.81 1.34
N LYS A 152 4.25 -18.05 0.99
CA LYS A 152 5.49 -18.35 0.24
C LYS A 152 5.26 -19.23 -0.98
N GLU A 153 4.08 -19.81 -1.10
CA GLU A 153 3.74 -20.73 -2.18
C GLU A 153 2.84 -20.04 -3.20
N THR A 154 3.11 -20.26 -4.48
CA THR A 154 2.33 -19.64 -5.57
C THR A 154 0.85 -20.00 -5.52
N ALA A 155 0.51 -21.19 -4.99
CA ALA A 155 -0.87 -21.63 -4.79
C ALA A 155 -1.55 -21.02 -3.55
N ALA A 156 -0.79 -20.35 -2.67
CA ALA A 156 -1.35 -19.71 -1.47
C ALA A 156 -2.29 -18.57 -1.86
N VAL A 157 -3.30 -18.36 -1.01
CA VAL A 157 -4.33 -17.33 -1.21
C VAL A 157 -4.28 -16.33 -0.06
N LEU A 158 -4.11 -15.07 -0.41
CA LEU A 158 -4.25 -13.94 0.48
C LEU A 158 -5.74 -13.60 0.63
N ASN A 159 -6.29 -13.83 1.81
CA ASN A 159 -7.66 -13.46 2.14
C ASN A 159 -7.71 -12.02 2.65
N LEU A 160 -8.60 -11.22 2.08
CA LEU A 160 -8.83 -9.80 2.38
C LEU A 160 -10.26 -9.62 2.91
N GLU A 161 -10.58 -10.28 4.04
CA GLU A 161 -11.94 -10.36 4.59
C GLU A 161 -12.55 -8.98 4.84
N ALA A 162 -11.72 -8.01 5.24
CA ALA A 162 -12.16 -6.64 5.51
C ALA A 162 -12.82 -5.94 4.30
N ILE A 163 -12.53 -6.43 3.09
CA ILE A 163 -13.07 -5.89 1.83
C ILE A 163 -13.78 -6.96 0.99
N GLY A 164 -13.92 -8.19 1.52
CA GLY A 164 -14.59 -9.30 0.83
C GLY A 164 -13.88 -9.80 -0.43
N CYS A 165 -12.55 -9.65 -0.51
CA CYS A 165 -11.73 -10.05 -1.65
C CYS A 165 -10.72 -11.13 -1.27
N GLN A 166 -10.14 -11.76 -2.30
CA GLN A 166 -9.01 -12.67 -2.16
C GLN A 166 -8.10 -12.58 -3.38
N LEU A 167 -6.80 -12.80 -3.18
CA LEU A 167 -5.79 -12.80 -4.24
C LEU A 167 -4.91 -14.04 -4.08
N SER A 168 -4.78 -14.87 -5.11
CA SER A 168 -3.74 -15.90 -5.10
C SER A 168 -2.38 -15.28 -5.38
N LEU A 169 -1.31 -15.87 -4.85
CA LEU A 169 0.04 -15.43 -5.22
C LEU A 169 0.30 -15.62 -6.72
N ALA A 170 -0.35 -16.61 -7.35
CA ALA A 170 -0.28 -16.78 -8.79
C ALA A 170 -0.81 -15.56 -9.56
N GLN A 171 -1.91 -14.94 -9.10
CA GLN A 171 -2.43 -13.70 -9.68
C GLN A 171 -1.50 -12.51 -9.42
N ILE A 172 -1.02 -12.35 -8.17
CA ILE A 172 -0.12 -11.26 -7.79
C ILE A 172 1.15 -11.27 -8.67
N TYR A 173 1.71 -12.45 -8.93
CA TYR A 173 2.98 -12.62 -9.65
C TYR A 173 2.81 -13.05 -11.11
N GLU A 174 1.61 -12.89 -11.69
CA GLU A 174 1.40 -13.18 -13.11
C GLU A 174 2.37 -12.36 -13.98
N GLY A 175 3.05 -13.04 -14.90
CA GLY A 175 4.02 -12.42 -15.80
C GLY A 175 5.40 -12.17 -15.18
N ILE A 176 5.64 -12.50 -13.91
CA ILE A 176 6.93 -12.33 -13.25
C ILE A 176 7.75 -13.63 -13.36
N ALA A 177 8.96 -13.52 -13.92
CA ALA A 177 9.92 -14.61 -13.95
C ALA A 177 10.96 -14.43 -12.84
N PHE A 178 10.87 -15.25 -11.80
CA PHE A 178 11.90 -15.25 -10.74
C PHE A 178 13.12 -16.01 -11.22
N THR A 179 14.27 -15.33 -11.29
CA THR A 179 15.54 -16.01 -11.50
C THR A 179 15.94 -16.76 -10.24
N ALA A 180 16.26 -18.05 -10.37
CA ALA A 180 16.79 -18.81 -9.25
C ALA A 180 17.99 -18.07 -8.65
N ALA A 181 17.98 -17.83 -7.35
CA ALA A 181 19.11 -17.23 -6.66
C ALA A 181 20.35 -18.09 -6.91
N LYS A 182 21.40 -17.50 -7.49
CA LYS A 182 22.69 -18.14 -7.66
C LYS A 182 23.40 -18.28 -6.32
#